data_86c283a432effba8771f3b1745e8f2ef
#
_entry.id   86c283a432effba8771f3b1745e8f2ef
#
_cell.length_a   1.000
_cell.length_b   1.000
_cell.length_c   1.000
_cell.angle_alpha   90.00
_cell.angle_beta   90.00
_cell.angle_gamma   90.00
#
_symmetry.space_group_name_H-M   'P 1'
#
loop_
_entity.id
_entity.type
_entity.pdbx_description
1 polymer ?
#
loop_
_entity_poly.entity_id
_entity_poly.type
_entity_poly.pdbx_seq_one_letter_code
_entity_poly.pdbx_strand_id
1 'polypeptide(L)'
;SRKGILFRPAHSQFVFPAPISPKLVLIQGAWMNYLMSFFIWIVLAIGGLTVFHVEWWKMLFFFLIGCGVECAVEQSVMIILYTNDKLPQKLIKGICFGMKVFLIAFTLMIVLYFKEKGLSVESALSFINWPVLQMIPVVGWQIAVYRLVLLGPTTLNVICTVIYSVFTVFIVAAAFRMKCDGGYYEEAAKFADDYAELKKRQKSGEFVTNTGTKKRRFRRVESKITAKGARAIFYRQFLEYKKEK
;
A
#
# COMPACT_ATOMS: atom_id res chain seq x y z
N SER A 1 -6.46 11.53 0.94
CA SER A 1 -7.05 10.72 -0.13
C SER A 1 -6.65 9.26 0.08
N ARG A 2 -7.57 8.35 -0.06
CA ARG A 2 -7.41 6.90 0.06
C ARG A 2 -6.77 6.37 -1.23
N LYS A 3 -5.45 6.29 -1.30
CA LYS A 3 -4.69 6.00 -2.53
C LYS A 3 -4.21 4.54 -2.58
N GLY A 4 -5.10 3.57 -2.41
CA GLY A 4 -4.72 2.15 -2.44
C GLY A 4 -5.05 1.44 -3.75
N ILE A 5 -6.08 1.89 -4.47
CA ILE A 5 -6.54 1.27 -5.70
C ILE A 5 -6.39 2.26 -6.85
N LEU A 6 -5.84 1.77 -7.96
CA LEU A 6 -5.63 2.56 -9.17
C LEU A 6 -6.84 2.37 -10.10
N PHE A 7 -7.82 3.24 -9.99
CA PHE A 7 -8.92 3.30 -10.95
C PHE A 7 -8.49 4.03 -12.22
N ARG A 8 -8.96 3.56 -13.38
CA ARG A 8 -8.79 4.27 -14.66
C ARG A 8 -9.96 5.24 -14.86
N PRO A 9 -9.81 6.32 -15.65
CA PRO A 9 -10.92 7.23 -15.96
C PRO A 9 -12.15 6.52 -16.56
N ALA A 10 -11.95 5.46 -17.32
CA ALA A 10 -13.05 4.63 -17.84
C ALA A 10 -13.90 3.99 -16.73
N HIS A 11 -13.32 3.70 -15.54
CA HIS A 11 -14.09 3.14 -14.44
C HIS A 11 -15.05 4.17 -13.84
N SER A 12 -14.68 5.46 -13.76
CA SER A 12 -15.56 6.52 -13.28
C SER A 12 -16.76 6.76 -14.21
N GLN A 13 -16.55 6.57 -15.51
CA GLN A 13 -17.58 6.81 -16.51
C GLN A 13 -18.55 5.64 -16.71
N PHE A 14 -18.07 4.40 -16.65
CA PHE A 14 -18.85 3.22 -17.00
C PHE A 14 -19.16 2.29 -15.83
N VAL A 15 -18.23 2.14 -14.89
CA VAL A 15 -18.35 1.15 -13.79
C VAL A 15 -19.06 1.74 -12.57
N PHE A 16 -18.76 2.98 -12.21
CA PHE A 16 -19.36 3.60 -11.02
C PHE A 16 -20.87 3.89 -11.15
N PRO A 17 -21.40 4.30 -12.34
CA PRO A 17 -22.85 4.44 -12.51
C PRO A 17 -23.58 3.12 -12.78
N ALA A 18 -22.85 2.00 -13.00
CA ALA A 18 -23.47 0.70 -13.25
C ALA A 18 -24.14 0.15 -11.97
N PRO A 19 -25.24 -0.61 -12.10
CA PRO A 19 -25.93 -1.23 -10.96
C PRO A 19 -25.16 -2.44 -10.38
N ILE A 20 -23.89 -2.23 -10.05
CA ILE A 20 -22.98 -3.23 -9.50
C ILE A 20 -22.71 -2.88 -8.04
N SER A 21 -22.61 -3.90 -7.18
CA SER A 21 -22.30 -3.66 -5.78
C SER A 21 -20.94 -2.96 -5.62
N PRO A 22 -20.84 -1.86 -4.84
CA PRO A 22 -19.59 -1.13 -4.66
C PRO A 22 -18.44 -2.00 -4.14
N LYS A 23 -18.72 -3.06 -3.38
CA LYS A 23 -17.71 -4.03 -2.94
C LYS A 23 -17.07 -4.78 -4.10
N LEU A 24 -17.87 -5.22 -5.10
CA LEU A 24 -17.34 -5.89 -6.28
C LEU A 24 -16.45 -4.96 -7.12
N VAL A 25 -16.81 -3.69 -7.20
CA VAL A 25 -15.99 -2.67 -7.89
C VAL A 25 -14.63 -2.51 -7.21
N LEU A 26 -14.56 -2.53 -5.88
CA LEU A 26 -13.29 -2.50 -5.13
C LEU A 26 -12.43 -3.74 -5.43
N ILE A 27 -13.02 -4.93 -5.38
CA ILE A 27 -12.32 -6.20 -5.65
C ILE A 27 -11.78 -6.21 -7.08
N GLN A 28 -12.61 -5.79 -8.06
CA GLN A 28 -12.20 -5.71 -9.46
C GLN A 28 -11.11 -4.64 -9.68
N GLY A 29 -11.18 -3.50 -8.96
CA GLY A 29 -10.16 -2.46 -9.05
C GLY A 29 -8.78 -2.90 -8.53
N ALA A 30 -8.74 -3.88 -7.63
CA ALA A 30 -7.51 -4.43 -7.07
C ALA A 30 -6.90 -5.59 -7.89
N TRP A 31 -7.52 -5.99 -9.00
CA TRP A 31 -7.10 -7.13 -9.83
C TRP A 31 -5.60 -7.12 -10.19
N MET A 32 -5.06 -5.95 -10.55
CA MET A 32 -3.64 -5.83 -10.89
C MET A 32 -2.71 -6.11 -9.70
N ASN A 33 -3.13 -5.76 -8.48
CA ASN A 33 -2.37 -6.06 -7.28
C ASN A 33 -2.32 -7.57 -7.03
N TYR A 34 -3.43 -8.28 -7.29
CA TYR A 34 -3.46 -9.75 -7.17
C TYR A 34 -2.56 -10.45 -8.17
N LEU A 35 -2.58 -10.01 -9.41
CA LEU A 35 -1.68 -10.56 -10.42
C LEU A 35 -0.22 -10.39 -10.00
N MET A 36 0.16 -9.22 -9.50
CA MET A 36 1.52 -8.97 -9.03
C MET A 36 1.87 -9.84 -7.82
N SER A 37 0.97 -9.94 -6.82
CA SER A 37 1.17 -10.84 -5.68
C SER A 37 1.29 -12.29 -6.10
N PHE A 38 0.42 -12.76 -7.00
CA PHE A 38 0.46 -14.12 -7.54
C PHE A 38 1.80 -14.45 -8.18
N PHE A 39 2.33 -13.57 -9.04
CA PHE A 39 3.64 -13.76 -9.63
C PHE A 39 4.76 -13.79 -8.60
N ILE A 40 4.72 -12.93 -7.58
CA ILE A 40 5.70 -12.93 -6.49
C ILE A 40 5.68 -14.29 -5.75
N TRP A 41 4.50 -14.78 -5.42
CA TRP A 41 4.36 -16.08 -4.74
C TRP A 41 4.82 -17.26 -5.59
N ILE A 42 4.61 -17.24 -6.91
CA ILE A 42 5.17 -18.23 -7.84
C ILE A 42 6.70 -18.21 -7.82
N VAL A 43 7.30 -17.02 -7.93
CA VAL A 43 8.76 -16.87 -7.93
C VAL A 43 9.35 -17.37 -6.60
N LEU A 44 8.74 -17.05 -5.48
CA LEU A 44 9.16 -17.53 -4.16
C LEU A 44 9.00 -19.06 -4.03
N ALA A 45 7.93 -19.63 -4.55
CA ALA A 45 7.71 -21.08 -4.55
C ALA A 45 8.75 -21.82 -5.40
N ILE A 46 9.04 -21.32 -6.60
CA ILE A 46 10.09 -21.88 -7.47
C ILE A 46 11.46 -21.77 -6.78
N GLY A 47 11.79 -20.61 -6.21
CA GLY A 47 13.02 -20.41 -5.45
C GLY A 47 13.15 -21.37 -4.26
N GLY A 48 12.06 -21.60 -3.53
CA GLY A 48 12.02 -22.58 -2.44
C GLY A 48 12.30 -24.02 -2.89
N LEU A 49 11.75 -24.42 -4.03
CA LEU A 49 11.98 -25.76 -4.61
C LEU A 49 13.39 -25.93 -5.17
N THR A 50 13.90 -24.93 -5.91
CA THR A 50 15.15 -25.06 -6.67
C THR A 50 16.39 -24.70 -5.87
N VAL A 51 16.34 -23.63 -5.07
CA VAL A 51 17.50 -23.12 -4.33
C VAL A 51 17.59 -23.73 -2.94
N PHE A 52 16.45 -23.81 -2.24
CA PHE A 52 16.41 -24.31 -0.86
C PHE A 52 16.04 -25.79 -0.75
N HIS A 53 15.73 -26.47 -1.84
CA HIS A 53 15.35 -27.88 -1.89
C HIS A 53 14.27 -28.27 -0.88
N VAL A 54 13.31 -27.35 -0.64
CA VAL A 54 12.19 -27.60 0.27
C VAL A 54 11.24 -28.62 -0.38
N GLU A 55 10.65 -29.49 0.42
CA GLU A 55 9.69 -30.48 -0.05
C GLU A 55 8.51 -29.83 -0.79
N TRP A 56 8.12 -30.39 -1.93
CA TRP A 56 7.10 -29.82 -2.82
C TRP A 56 5.76 -29.54 -2.14
N TRP A 57 5.32 -30.41 -1.23
CA TRP A 57 4.06 -30.25 -0.51
C TRP A 57 4.10 -29.06 0.48
N LYS A 58 5.23 -28.80 1.14
CA LYS A 58 5.42 -27.62 1.99
C LYS A 58 5.35 -26.35 1.18
N MET A 59 5.96 -26.36 -0.02
CA MET A 59 5.88 -25.20 -0.93
C MET A 59 4.48 -25.01 -1.50
N LEU A 60 3.71 -26.07 -1.72
CA LEU A 60 2.31 -25.97 -2.11
C LEU A 60 1.48 -25.28 -1.00
N PHE A 61 1.63 -25.72 0.26
CA PHE A 61 0.94 -25.04 1.39
C PHE A 61 1.39 -23.60 1.57
N PHE A 62 2.70 -23.33 1.46
CA PHE A 62 3.25 -21.97 1.49
C PHE A 62 2.60 -21.08 0.43
N PHE A 63 2.49 -21.55 -0.79
CA PHE A 63 1.85 -20.83 -1.90
C PHE A 63 0.35 -20.63 -1.65
N LEU A 64 -0.37 -21.66 -1.21
CA LEU A 64 -1.82 -21.57 -0.93
C LEU A 64 -2.12 -20.58 0.21
N ILE A 65 -1.31 -20.56 1.25
CA ILE A 65 -1.46 -19.61 2.36
C ILE A 65 -1.16 -18.19 1.86
N GLY A 66 -0.06 -17.97 1.17
CA GLY A 66 0.32 -16.66 0.67
C GLY A 66 -0.67 -16.11 -0.36
N CYS A 67 -1.03 -16.90 -1.35
CA CYS A 67 -1.95 -16.46 -2.40
C CYS A 67 -3.42 -16.41 -1.92
N GLY A 68 -3.84 -17.35 -1.06
CA GLY A 68 -5.24 -17.44 -0.59
C GLY A 68 -5.49 -16.59 0.64
N VAL A 69 -4.85 -16.90 1.76
CA VAL A 69 -5.15 -16.28 3.06
C VAL A 69 -4.71 -14.81 3.07
N GLU A 70 -3.50 -14.51 2.60
CA GLU A 70 -3.02 -13.11 2.59
C GLU A 70 -3.81 -12.23 1.66
N CYS A 71 -4.12 -12.69 0.44
CA CYS A 71 -4.98 -11.94 -0.46
C CYS A 71 -6.37 -11.69 0.15
N ALA A 72 -6.93 -12.66 0.87
CA ALA A 72 -8.21 -12.48 1.56
C ALA A 72 -8.13 -11.44 2.69
N VAL A 73 -7.03 -11.42 3.46
CA VAL A 73 -6.78 -10.42 4.50
C VAL A 73 -6.60 -9.04 3.91
N GLU A 74 -5.75 -8.88 2.88
CA GLU A 74 -5.51 -7.61 2.21
C GLU A 74 -6.81 -7.01 1.65
N GLN A 75 -7.64 -7.85 0.99
CA GLN A 75 -8.94 -7.44 0.48
C GLN A 75 -9.88 -6.98 1.57
N SER A 76 -9.94 -7.74 2.64
CA SER A 76 -10.83 -7.45 3.76
C SER A 76 -10.44 -6.14 4.43
N VAL A 77 -9.15 -5.91 4.66
CA VAL A 77 -8.63 -4.65 5.19
C VAL A 77 -8.96 -3.49 4.26
N MET A 78 -8.78 -3.70 2.94
CA MET A 78 -9.08 -2.69 1.94
C MET A 78 -10.58 -2.35 1.92
N ILE A 79 -11.46 -3.34 1.91
CA ILE A 79 -12.91 -3.13 1.99
C ILE A 79 -13.26 -2.34 3.25
N ILE A 80 -12.73 -2.70 4.41
CA ILE A 80 -12.96 -2.00 5.68
C ILE A 80 -12.53 -0.54 5.61
N LEU A 81 -11.35 -0.26 5.04
CA LEU A 81 -10.82 1.10 4.92
C LEU A 81 -11.61 1.96 3.95
N TYR A 82 -12.06 1.40 2.82
CA TYR A 82 -12.81 2.15 1.80
C TYR A 82 -14.30 2.31 2.15
N THR A 83 -14.87 1.34 2.86
CA THR A 83 -16.28 1.36 3.25
C THR A 83 -16.54 2.29 4.43
N ASN A 84 -15.53 2.55 5.26
CA ASN A 84 -15.72 3.31 6.49
C ASN A 84 -15.56 4.82 6.27
N ASP A 85 -16.63 5.49 5.81
CA ASP A 85 -16.65 6.94 5.58
C ASP A 85 -16.61 7.75 6.89
N LYS A 86 -16.90 7.10 8.03
CA LYS A 86 -16.88 7.74 9.36
C LYS A 86 -15.48 7.84 9.96
N LEU A 87 -14.46 7.25 9.34
CA LEU A 87 -13.08 7.36 9.82
C LEU A 87 -12.58 8.81 9.66
N PRO A 88 -12.36 9.54 10.76
CA PRO A 88 -11.87 10.90 10.67
C PRO A 88 -10.49 10.92 10.01
N GLN A 89 -10.26 11.88 9.12
CA GLN A 89 -8.97 12.02 8.42
C GLN A 89 -7.77 12.12 9.37
N LYS A 90 -7.98 12.61 10.60
CA LYS A 90 -6.96 12.66 11.65
C LYS A 90 -6.52 11.26 12.07
N LEU A 91 -7.47 10.32 12.20
CA LEU A 91 -7.18 8.93 12.58
C LEU A 91 -6.43 8.19 11.48
N ILE A 92 -6.81 8.37 10.22
CA ILE A 92 -6.09 7.81 9.06
C ILE A 92 -4.65 8.33 9.02
N LYS A 93 -4.45 9.64 9.23
CA LYS A 93 -3.10 10.23 9.30
C LYS A 93 -2.29 9.68 10.47
N GLY A 94 -2.94 9.48 11.63
CA GLY A 94 -2.32 8.86 12.81
C GLY A 94 -1.87 7.42 12.56
N ILE A 95 -2.71 6.60 11.92
CA ILE A 95 -2.36 5.23 11.52
C ILE A 95 -1.19 5.24 10.53
N CYS A 96 -1.24 6.07 9.50
CA CYS A 96 -0.15 6.20 8.53
C CYS A 96 1.16 6.67 9.17
N PHE A 97 1.07 7.57 10.15
CA PHE A 97 2.24 8.01 10.91
C PHE A 97 2.80 6.89 11.78
N GLY A 98 1.93 6.18 12.52
CA GLY A 98 2.31 5.01 13.31
C GLY A 98 2.99 3.92 12.48
N MET A 99 2.46 3.61 11.29
CA MET A 99 3.10 2.67 10.35
C MET A 99 4.48 3.14 9.89
N LYS A 100 4.67 4.44 9.64
CA LYS A 100 5.99 4.98 9.27
C LYS A 100 6.99 4.87 10.41
N VAL A 101 6.58 5.21 11.62
CA VAL A 101 7.42 5.08 12.82
C VAL A 101 7.79 3.61 13.04
N PHE A 102 6.83 2.69 12.90
CA PHE A 102 7.07 1.26 13.00
C PHE A 102 8.08 0.78 11.95
N LEU A 103 7.95 1.19 10.69
CA LEU A 103 8.90 0.84 9.62
C LEU A 103 10.31 1.36 9.92
N ILE A 104 10.43 2.59 10.40
CA ILE A 104 11.73 3.17 10.78
C ILE A 104 12.35 2.39 11.95
N ALA A 105 11.57 2.10 12.98
CA ALA A 105 12.04 1.33 14.13
C ALA A 105 12.46 -0.09 13.73
N PHE A 106 11.70 -0.73 12.86
CA PHE A 106 12.00 -2.07 12.33
C PHE A 106 13.28 -2.07 11.48
N THR A 107 13.45 -1.07 10.62
CA THR A 107 14.68 -0.90 9.82
C THR A 107 15.89 -0.66 10.73
N LEU A 108 15.74 0.17 11.76
CA LEU A 108 16.79 0.42 12.73
C LEU A 108 17.20 -0.88 13.46
N MET A 109 16.22 -1.67 13.88
CA MET A 109 16.44 -2.97 14.52
C MET A 109 17.24 -3.91 13.61
N ILE A 110 16.90 -3.98 12.32
CA ILE A 110 17.65 -4.77 11.31
C ILE A 110 19.09 -4.28 11.23
N VAL A 111 19.30 -2.97 11.08
CA VAL A 111 20.65 -2.37 10.95
C VAL A 111 21.49 -2.65 12.19
N LEU A 112 20.95 -2.49 13.39
CA LEU A 112 21.65 -2.75 14.64
C LEU A 112 22.03 -4.24 14.76
N TYR A 113 21.12 -5.14 14.42
CA TYR A 113 21.37 -6.58 14.47
C TYR A 113 22.52 -7.00 13.54
N PHE A 114 22.51 -6.51 12.28
CA PHE A 114 23.57 -6.81 11.34
C PHE A 114 24.90 -6.09 11.63
N LYS A 115 24.84 -4.94 12.32
CA LYS A 115 26.05 -4.28 12.80
C LYS A 115 26.78 -5.10 13.87
N GLU A 116 26.04 -5.80 14.74
CA GLU A 116 26.62 -6.64 15.79
C GLU A 116 27.09 -8.01 15.27
N LYS A 117 26.30 -8.66 14.39
CA LYS A 117 26.57 -10.04 13.93
C LYS A 117 27.27 -10.14 12.58
N GLY A 118 27.45 -9.02 11.88
CA GLY A 118 28.02 -9.00 10.53
C GLY A 118 27.01 -9.41 9.46
N LEU A 119 27.33 -9.05 8.20
CA LEU A 119 26.52 -9.38 7.02
C LEU A 119 26.94 -10.77 6.52
N SER A 120 26.28 -11.82 7.00
CA SER A 120 26.45 -13.19 6.50
C SER A 120 25.08 -13.84 6.27
N VAL A 121 25.04 -14.89 5.45
CA VAL A 121 23.81 -15.67 5.22
C VAL A 121 23.35 -16.32 6.53
N GLU A 122 24.28 -16.75 7.37
CA GLU A 122 23.99 -17.33 8.67
C GLU A 122 23.37 -16.34 9.63
N SER A 123 23.86 -15.09 9.65
CA SER A 123 23.26 -13.98 10.43
C SER A 123 21.85 -13.66 9.94
N ALA A 124 21.61 -13.69 8.63
CA ALA A 124 20.28 -13.47 8.07
C ALA A 124 19.30 -14.58 8.47
N LEU A 125 19.72 -15.84 8.40
CA LEU A 125 18.91 -16.97 8.85
C LEU A 125 18.62 -16.90 10.35
N SER A 126 19.62 -16.55 11.17
CA SER A 126 19.43 -16.39 12.61
C SER A 126 18.51 -15.22 12.96
N PHE A 127 18.54 -14.13 12.18
CA PHE A 127 17.61 -13.03 12.32
C PHE A 127 16.15 -13.46 12.03
N ILE A 128 15.92 -14.13 10.90
CA ILE A 128 14.58 -14.64 10.54
C ILE A 128 14.08 -15.63 11.59
N ASN A 129 14.98 -16.41 12.20
CA ASN A 129 14.66 -17.38 13.23
C ASN A 129 14.49 -16.75 14.64
N TRP A 130 14.72 -15.46 14.79
CA TRP A 130 14.63 -14.79 16.08
C TRP A 130 13.20 -14.77 16.63
N PRO A 131 12.95 -15.28 17.85
CA PRO A 131 11.59 -15.39 18.42
C PRO A 131 10.87 -14.04 18.55
N VAL A 132 11.62 -12.95 18.75
CA VAL A 132 11.09 -11.61 18.90
C VAL A 132 10.32 -11.15 17.64
N LEU A 133 10.75 -11.59 16.45
CA LEU A 133 10.04 -11.28 15.21
C LEU A 133 8.62 -11.84 15.19
N GLN A 134 8.40 -13.00 15.80
CA GLN A 134 7.09 -13.63 15.87
C GLN A 134 6.13 -12.94 16.85
N MET A 135 6.67 -12.18 17.81
CA MET A 135 5.87 -11.42 18.77
C MET A 135 5.32 -10.11 18.16
N ILE A 136 5.82 -9.70 16.98
CA ILE A 136 5.33 -8.51 16.29
C ILE A 136 3.89 -8.75 15.85
N PRO A 137 2.92 -7.91 16.27
CA PRO A 137 1.52 -8.10 15.89
C PRO A 137 1.32 -8.11 14.38
N VAL A 138 0.48 -9.00 13.90
CA VAL A 138 0.10 -9.22 12.51
C VAL A 138 1.25 -9.79 11.68
N VAL A 139 2.33 -9.05 11.47
CA VAL A 139 3.48 -9.46 10.63
C VAL A 139 4.21 -10.66 11.22
N GLY A 140 4.48 -10.64 12.53
CA GLY A 140 5.14 -11.74 13.22
C GLY A 140 4.28 -13.00 13.29
N TRP A 141 2.98 -12.84 13.47
CA TRP A 141 2.03 -13.97 13.46
C TRP A 141 1.94 -14.62 12.09
N GLN A 142 1.98 -13.82 11.02
CA GLN A 142 2.05 -14.27 9.64
C GLN A 142 3.34 -15.06 9.38
N ILE A 143 4.51 -14.55 9.82
CA ILE A 143 5.78 -15.25 9.73
C ILE A 143 5.72 -16.59 10.47
N ALA A 144 5.04 -16.65 11.63
CA ALA A 144 4.89 -17.87 12.40
C ALA A 144 4.11 -18.96 11.63
N VAL A 145 3.09 -18.58 10.83
CA VAL A 145 2.36 -19.53 9.95
C VAL A 145 3.30 -20.16 8.93
N TYR A 146 4.13 -19.35 8.28
CA TYR A 146 5.11 -19.88 7.32
C TYR A 146 6.16 -20.75 7.98
N ARG A 147 6.62 -20.38 9.17
CA ARG A 147 7.57 -21.19 9.94
C ARG A 147 6.97 -22.52 10.38
N LEU A 148 5.68 -22.53 10.74
CA LEU A 148 4.98 -23.77 11.08
C LEU A 148 4.99 -24.75 9.91
N VAL A 149 4.77 -24.26 8.67
CA VAL A 149 4.75 -25.10 7.47
C VAL A 149 6.15 -25.54 7.06
N LEU A 150 7.13 -24.64 7.09
CA LEU A 150 8.46 -24.91 6.57
C LEU A 150 9.37 -25.63 7.56
N LEU A 151 9.38 -25.20 8.82
CA LEU A 151 10.30 -25.66 9.87
C LEU A 151 9.68 -26.65 10.86
N GLY A 152 8.34 -26.71 10.89
CA GLY A 152 7.61 -27.59 11.79
C GLY A 152 7.03 -26.92 13.05
N PRO A 153 6.30 -27.69 13.87
CA PRO A 153 5.59 -27.17 15.02
C PRO A 153 6.52 -26.87 16.20
N THR A 154 6.54 -25.60 16.60
CA THR A 154 7.06 -25.14 17.90
C THR A 154 5.90 -24.50 18.67
N THR A 155 5.93 -24.54 19.99
CA THR A 155 4.85 -23.99 20.82
C THR A 155 4.52 -22.55 20.45
N LEU A 156 5.53 -21.72 20.20
CA LEU A 156 5.38 -20.33 19.83
C LEU A 156 4.76 -20.18 18.43
N ASN A 157 5.20 -21.00 17.44
CA ASN A 157 4.63 -20.98 16.09
C ASN A 157 3.15 -21.35 16.12
N VAL A 158 2.78 -22.35 16.89
CA VAL A 158 1.38 -22.81 17.00
C VAL A 158 0.50 -21.72 17.62
N ILE A 159 0.93 -21.12 18.75
CA ILE A 159 0.18 -20.07 19.41
C ILE A 159 -0.02 -18.88 18.47
N CYS A 160 1.05 -18.38 17.83
CA CYS A 160 0.96 -17.26 16.90
C CYS A 160 0.10 -17.58 15.67
N THR A 161 0.15 -18.82 15.16
CA THR A 161 -0.70 -19.26 14.05
C THR A 161 -2.18 -19.28 14.45
N VAL A 162 -2.52 -19.74 15.65
CA VAL A 162 -3.91 -19.69 16.15
C VAL A 162 -4.39 -18.25 16.26
N ILE A 163 -3.57 -17.36 16.84
CA ILE A 163 -3.91 -15.93 16.96
C ILE A 163 -4.12 -15.32 15.57
N TYR A 164 -3.23 -15.59 14.60
CA TYR A 164 -3.38 -15.11 13.23
C TYR A 164 -4.64 -15.64 12.54
N SER A 165 -4.97 -16.91 12.73
CA SER A 165 -6.18 -17.51 12.17
C SER A 165 -7.44 -16.84 12.71
N VAL A 166 -7.52 -16.61 14.03
CA VAL A 166 -8.63 -15.90 14.67
C VAL A 166 -8.74 -14.47 14.14
N PHE A 167 -7.61 -13.76 14.03
CA PHE A 167 -7.54 -12.42 13.48
C PHE A 167 -8.02 -12.37 12.02
N THR A 168 -7.58 -13.31 11.19
CA THR A 168 -8.01 -13.45 9.78
C THR A 168 -9.51 -13.64 9.68
N VAL A 169 -10.07 -14.61 10.42
CA VAL A 169 -11.51 -14.87 10.43
C VAL A 169 -12.29 -13.63 10.87
N PHE A 170 -11.82 -12.94 11.92
CA PHE A 170 -12.46 -11.71 12.41
C PHE A 170 -12.47 -10.60 11.34
N ILE A 171 -11.34 -10.32 10.69
CA ILE A 171 -11.24 -9.28 9.66
C ILE A 171 -12.10 -9.62 8.44
N VAL A 172 -12.06 -10.87 7.98
CA VAL A 172 -12.86 -11.31 6.83
C VAL A 172 -14.35 -11.20 7.17
N ALA A 173 -14.78 -11.68 8.34
CA ALA A 173 -16.17 -11.57 8.78
C ALA A 173 -16.63 -10.10 8.92
N ALA A 174 -15.77 -9.22 9.45
CA ALA A 174 -16.05 -7.80 9.54
C ALA A 174 -16.25 -7.17 8.14
N ALA A 175 -15.38 -7.47 7.19
CA ALA A 175 -15.48 -6.98 5.81
C ALA A 175 -16.77 -7.45 5.12
N PHE A 176 -17.18 -8.69 5.34
CA PHE A 176 -18.44 -9.19 4.79
C PHE A 176 -19.67 -8.50 5.40
N ARG A 177 -19.68 -8.22 6.70
CA ARG A 177 -20.80 -7.58 7.39
C ARG A 177 -20.93 -6.09 7.12
N MET A 178 -19.85 -5.39 6.78
CA MET A 178 -19.90 -3.96 6.51
C MET A 178 -20.70 -3.65 5.23
N LYS A 179 -21.62 -2.69 5.30
CA LYS A 179 -22.34 -2.16 4.13
C LYS A 179 -21.46 -1.12 3.43
N CYS A 180 -21.37 -1.20 2.13
CA CYS A 180 -20.61 -0.28 1.30
C CYS A 180 -21.59 0.52 0.43
N ASP A 181 -21.72 1.81 0.70
CA ASP A 181 -22.67 2.71 0.02
C ASP A 181 -22.01 3.47 -1.14
N GLY A 182 -20.74 3.18 -1.47
CA GLY A 182 -20.03 3.79 -2.60
C GLY A 182 -19.50 5.20 -2.36
N GLY A 183 -19.43 5.67 -1.11
CA GLY A 183 -18.92 7.01 -0.77
C GLY A 183 -17.48 7.27 -1.24
N TYR A 184 -16.71 6.22 -1.54
CA TYR A 184 -15.36 6.34 -2.07
C TYR A 184 -15.30 6.72 -3.57
N TYR A 185 -16.41 6.65 -4.32
CA TYR A 185 -16.42 6.88 -5.78
C TYR A 185 -15.93 8.27 -6.17
N GLU A 186 -16.31 9.30 -5.44
CA GLU A 186 -15.86 10.67 -5.74
C GLU A 186 -14.35 10.84 -5.57
N GLU A 187 -13.79 10.28 -4.49
CA GLU A 187 -12.34 10.33 -4.26
C GLU A 187 -11.58 9.49 -5.30
N ALA A 188 -12.12 8.33 -5.67
CA ALA A 188 -11.57 7.45 -6.68
C ALA A 188 -11.57 8.08 -8.07
N ALA A 189 -12.66 8.77 -8.46
CA ALA A 189 -12.75 9.49 -9.72
C ALA A 189 -11.73 10.62 -9.80
N LYS A 190 -11.65 11.47 -8.78
CA LYS A 190 -10.62 12.55 -8.71
C LYS A 190 -9.22 11.99 -8.83
N PHE A 191 -8.93 10.87 -8.16
CA PHE A 191 -7.61 10.26 -8.23
C PHE A 191 -7.31 9.69 -9.63
N ALA A 192 -8.32 9.09 -10.30
CA ALA A 192 -8.17 8.57 -11.65
C ALA A 192 -7.86 9.70 -12.65
N ASP A 193 -8.53 10.84 -12.52
CA ASP A 193 -8.32 12.01 -13.38
C ASP A 193 -6.94 12.64 -13.13
N ASP A 194 -6.56 12.84 -11.87
CA ASP A 194 -5.22 13.33 -11.50
C ASP A 194 -4.10 12.42 -12.05
N TYR A 195 -4.29 11.10 -11.95
CA TYR A 195 -3.33 10.13 -12.47
C TYR A 195 -3.25 10.14 -14.00
N ALA A 196 -4.39 10.27 -14.68
CA ALA A 196 -4.43 10.37 -16.14
C ALA A 196 -3.73 11.65 -16.63
N GLU A 197 -3.90 12.76 -15.92
CA GLU A 197 -3.21 14.01 -16.22
C GLU A 197 -1.70 13.89 -16.01
N LEU A 198 -1.26 13.30 -14.88
CA LEU A 198 0.16 13.03 -14.64
C LEU A 198 0.79 12.17 -15.74
N LYS A 199 0.06 11.12 -16.18
CA LYS A 199 0.54 10.25 -17.25
C LYS A 199 0.63 10.95 -18.60
N LYS A 200 -0.30 11.88 -18.89
CA LYS A 200 -0.23 12.73 -20.10
C LYS A 200 1.00 13.64 -20.06
N ARG A 201 1.26 14.28 -18.92
CA ARG A 201 2.44 15.15 -18.73
C ARG A 201 3.75 14.39 -18.83
N GLN A 202 3.82 13.18 -18.30
CA GLN A 202 4.99 12.30 -18.47
C GLN A 202 5.25 11.94 -19.93
N LYS A 203 4.19 11.69 -20.71
CA LYS A 203 4.31 11.41 -22.16
C LYS A 203 4.72 12.63 -22.97
N SER A 204 4.38 13.84 -22.53
CA SER A 204 4.80 15.09 -23.18
C SER A 204 6.23 15.53 -22.83
N GLY A 205 6.99 14.72 -22.08
CA GLY A 205 8.39 15.01 -21.72
C GLY A 205 8.56 16.02 -20.58
N GLU A 206 7.49 16.46 -19.94
CA GLU A 206 7.60 17.27 -18.73
C GLU A 206 8.09 16.38 -17.56
N PHE A 207 9.22 16.75 -16.98
CA PHE A 207 9.73 16.12 -15.77
C PHE A 207 8.79 16.42 -14.61
N VAL A 208 7.83 15.52 -14.37
CA VAL A 208 6.94 15.61 -13.23
C VAL A 208 7.67 15.05 -12.02
N THR A 209 8.37 15.91 -11.30
CA THR A 209 8.75 15.63 -9.93
C THR A 209 7.47 15.33 -9.15
N ASN A 210 7.40 14.17 -8.52
CA ASN A 210 6.24 13.63 -7.79
C ASN A 210 6.03 14.40 -6.47
N THR A 211 6.02 15.72 -6.56
CA THR A 211 5.58 16.60 -5.49
C THR A 211 4.07 16.60 -5.55
N GLY A 212 3.47 15.79 -4.63
CA GLY A 212 2.03 15.81 -4.41
C GLY A 212 1.55 17.25 -4.45
N THR A 213 0.42 17.46 -5.10
CA THR A 213 -0.23 18.76 -5.30
C THR A 213 -0.21 19.62 -4.02
N LYS A 214 0.97 20.22 -3.75
CA LYS A 214 1.00 21.39 -2.88
C LYS A 214 0.15 22.41 -3.63
N LYS A 215 -1.07 22.70 -3.13
CA LYS A 215 -1.81 23.90 -3.56
C LYS A 215 -0.78 25.01 -3.58
N ARG A 216 -0.36 25.46 -4.79
CA ARG A 216 0.53 26.59 -4.92
C ARG A 216 -0.19 27.73 -4.23
N ARG A 217 0.26 28.14 -3.05
CA ARG A 217 -0.22 29.34 -2.36
C ARG A 217 0.34 30.49 -3.15
N PHE A 218 -0.45 30.98 -4.08
CA PHE A 218 -0.10 32.23 -4.77
C PHE A 218 -0.09 33.35 -3.73
N ARG A 219 1.08 33.93 -3.56
CA ARG A 219 1.24 35.12 -2.72
C ARG A 219 0.56 36.28 -3.43
N ARG A 220 -0.43 36.93 -2.82
CA ARG A 220 -0.99 38.17 -3.35
C ARG A 220 0.15 39.22 -3.39
N VAL A 221 0.55 39.59 -4.60
CA VAL A 221 1.51 40.67 -4.82
C VAL A 221 0.71 41.83 -5.38
N GLU A 222 0.48 42.86 -4.58
CA GLU A 222 -0.07 44.13 -5.09
C GLU A 222 0.97 44.82 -5.94
N SER A 223 0.65 45.06 -7.21
CA SER A 223 1.49 45.80 -8.10
C SER A 223 0.63 46.67 -9.01
N LYS A 224 0.82 47.97 -8.96
CA LYS A 224 0.33 48.90 -9.96
C LYS A 224 1.28 48.90 -11.15
N ILE A 225 0.89 48.26 -12.26
CA ILE A 225 1.66 48.27 -13.50
C ILE A 225 1.33 49.57 -14.22
N THR A 226 2.23 50.53 -14.17
CA THR A 226 2.13 51.82 -14.90
C THR A 226 2.84 51.80 -16.24
N ALA A 227 3.58 50.74 -16.56
CA ALA A 227 4.35 50.60 -17.79
C ALA A 227 3.44 50.24 -18.99
N LYS A 228 3.77 50.79 -20.19
CA LYS A 228 3.08 50.51 -21.45
C LYS A 228 3.99 49.75 -22.42
N GLY A 229 3.37 48.99 -23.35
CA GLY A 229 4.08 48.25 -24.40
C GLY A 229 4.90 47.05 -23.88
N ALA A 230 6.05 46.81 -24.50
CA ALA A 230 6.94 45.68 -24.20
C ALA A 230 7.39 45.61 -22.73
N ARG A 231 7.56 46.76 -22.09
CA ARG A 231 7.89 46.85 -20.65
C ARG A 231 6.75 46.30 -19.75
N ALA A 232 5.51 46.49 -20.13
CA ALA A 232 4.37 45.95 -19.39
C ALA A 232 4.37 44.40 -19.42
N ILE A 233 4.74 43.80 -20.55
CA ILE A 233 4.83 42.34 -20.71
C ILE A 233 5.97 41.79 -19.82
N PHE A 234 7.13 42.47 -19.83
CA PHE A 234 8.27 42.07 -18.97
C PHE A 234 7.92 42.14 -17.48
N TYR A 235 7.29 43.24 -17.03
CA TYR A 235 6.85 43.37 -15.64
C TYR A 235 5.82 42.31 -15.25
N ARG A 236 4.91 41.94 -16.16
CA ARG A 236 3.93 40.88 -15.93
C ARG A 236 4.62 39.54 -15.74
N GLN A 237 5.54 39.16 -16.61
CA GLN A 237 6.32 37.93 -16.49
C GLN A 237 7.16 37.88 -15.20
N PHE A 238 7.77 39.01 -14.83
CA PHE A 238 8.54 39.13 -13.59
C PHE A 238 7.67 38.98 -12.36
N LEU A 239 6.45 39.49 -12.39
CA LEU A 239 5.49 39.31 -11.32
C LEU A 239 4.96 37.86 -11.21
N GLU A 240 4.76 37.19 -12.33
CA GLU A 240 4.42 35.76 -12.34
C GLU A 240 5.54 34.94 -11.73
N TYR A 241 6.79 35.20 -12.07
CA TYR A 241 7.96 34.55 -11.47
C TYR A 241 8.07 34.81 -9.96
N LYS A 242 7.76 36.02 -9.50
CA LYS A 242 7.74 36.39 -8.07
C LYS A 242 6.58 35.77 -7.29
N LYS A 243 5.49 35.41 -7.96
CA LYS A 243 4.37 34.67 -7.37
C LYS A 243 4.67 33.18 -7.20
N GLU A 244 5.58 32.65 -7.98
CA GLU A 244 5.95 31.23 -7.96
C GLU A 244 7.01 30.88 -6.88
N LYS A 245 7.72 31.86 -6.33
CA LYS A 245 8.61 31.74 -5.19
C LYS A 245 7.86 32.01 -3.88
#